data_62f8e0489f91f75ccdaaa38676c7b8dc
#
_entry.id   62f8e0489f91f75ccdaaa38676c7b8dc
#
_cell.length_a   1.000
_cell.length_b   1.000
_cell.length_c   1.000
_cell.angle_alpha   90.00
_cell.angle_beta   90.00
_cell.angle_gamma   90.00
#
_symmetry.space_group_name_H-M   'P 1'
#
loop_
_entity.id
_entity.type
_entity.pdbx_description
1 polymer ?
#
loop_
_entity_poly.entity_id
_entity_poly.type
_entity_poly.pdbx_seq_one_letter_code
_entity_poly.pdbx_strand_id
1 'polypeptide(L)'
;MKRRSSKWQQIVIVAAGMWSLTTGLAGAQEQKPDNEVSFNAALTSDYRYRGLSQSRLDPALQGGADYVHNPTGFYAGTWLSTIKWTKDLGGDGNIEWDIYGGKRGNLGADVTYDVGGLYYFYPQNGLHPNANTFELYGQLGYGPAYIKYSHSLTNLFGTADSKGSGYVDIGANVDVGGGFVLNLHAGHQEVRHNGAFSYSDYKIGVTKDLGVCSVALAYVKANTSGYLSPSGENLGKGAALLSVSKTF
;
A
#
# COMPACT_ATOMS: atom_id res chain seq x y z
N MET A 1 -30.92 -31.26 -5.72
CA MET A 1 -30.47 -29.86 -5.53
C MET A 1 -29.11 -29.89 -4.84
N LYS A 2 -27.99 -29.80 -5.59
CA LYS A 2 -26.64 -29.73 -5.04
C LYS A 2 -26.30 -28.26 -4.77
N ARG A 3 -26.14 -27.89 -3.50
CA ARG A 3 -25.61 -26.58 -3.09
C ARG A 3 -24.17 -26.46 -3.60
N ARG A 4 -23.92 -25.51 -4.51
CA ARG A 4 -22.58 -25.07 -4.87
C ARG A 4 -22.03 -24.26 -3.69
N SER A 5 -21.02 -24.81 -3.00
CA SER A 5 -20.21 -24.03 -2.05
C SER A 5 -19.32 -23.09 -2.86
N SER A 6 -19.56 -21.80 -2.78
CA SER A 6 -18.66 -20.78 -3.31
C SER A 6 -17.39 -20.76 -2.46
N LYS A 7 -16.28 -21.23 -3.03
CA LYS A 7 -14.96 -21.10 -2.40
C LYS A 7 -14.45 -19.69 -2.64
N TRP A 8 -14.55 -18.84 -1.64
CA TRP A 8 -13.91 -17.53 -1.63
C TRP A 8 -12.41 -17.71 -1.31
N GLN A 9 -11.57 -17.28 -2.22
CA GLN A 9 -10.11 -17.28 -2.02
C GLN A 9 -9.72 -16.04 -1.21
N GLN A 10 -8.92 -16.24 -0.18
CA GLN A 10 -8.41 -15.18 0.68
C GLN A 10 -7.40 -14.32 -0.09
N ILE A 11 -7.69 -13.04 -0.23
CA ILE A 11 -6.80 -12.03 -0.80
C ILE A 11 -5.93 -11.50 0.35
N VAL A 12 -4.63 -11.73 0.24
CA VAL A 12 -3.64 -11.19 1.17
C VAL A 12 -3.31 -9.77 0.76
N ILE A 13 -3.66 -8.79 1.58
CA ILE A 13 -3.33 -7.39 1.35
C ILE A 13 -2.09 -7.05 2.16
N VAL A 14 -0.98 -6.78 1.51
CA VAL A 14 0.24 -6.25 2.14
C VAL A 14 0.15 -4.74 2.23
N ALA A 15 0.48 -4.18 3.38
CA ALA A 15 0.32 -2.76 3.74
C ALA A 15 1.45 -1.88 3.21
N ALA A 16 1.88 -2.02 2.02
CA ALA A 16 2.74 -1.05 1.34
C ALA A 16 2.50 -1.20 -0.16
N GLY A 17 1.61 -0.41 -0.70
CA GLY A 17 1.50 -0.05 -2.12
C GLY A 17 1.58 -1.12 -3.21
N MET A 18 1.78 -2.41 -2.89
CA MET A 18 1.91 -3.47 -3.89
C MET A 18 0.94 -4.62 -3.62
N TRP A 19 0.17 -4.95 -4.61
CA TRP A 19 -0.84 -5.99 -4.64
C TRP A 19 -0.25 -7.27 -5.22
N SER A 20 0.03 -8.27 -4.42
CA SER A 20 0.31 -9.61 -4.93
C SER A 20 -0.97 -10.44 -4.89
N LEU A 21 -1.50 -10.76 -6.07
CA LEU A 21 -2.57 -11.72 -6.28
C LEU A 21 -1.95 -13.10 -6.49
N THR A 22 -2.12 -14.00 -5.56
CA THR A 22 -1.89 -15.42 -5.82
C THR A 22 -3.20 -16.05 -6.25
N THR A 23 -3.39 -16.25 -7.55
CA THR A 23 -4.48 -17.07 -8.10
C THR A 23 -4.12 -18.54 -7.94
N GLY A 24 -4.66 -19.20 -6.93
CA GLY A 24 -4.57 -20.64 -6.80
C GLY A 24 -5.51 -21.34 -7.79
N LEU A 25 -4.97 -22.08 -8.74
CA LEU A 25 -5.71 -23.07 -9.51
C LEU A 25 -6.29 -24.15 -8.55
N ALA A 26 -7.53 -24.57 -8.80
CA ALA A 26 -8.22 -25.62 -8.04
C ALA A 26 -7.54 -26.99 -8.26
N GLY A 27 -6.49 -27.23 -7.53
CA GLY A 27 -5.88 -28.52 -7.25
C GLY A 27 -6.01 -28.82 -5.75
N ALA A 28 -5.85 -30.07 -5.33
CA ALA A 28 -5.93 -30.50 -3.92
C ALA A 28 -5.40 -29.42 -2.99
N GLN A 29 -6.12 -29.14 -1.89
CA GLN A 29 -5.79 -28.06 -0.94
C GLN A 29 -4.39 -28.35 -0.37
N GLU A 30 -3.36 -27.79 -1.00
CA GLU A 30 -1.99 -27.85 -0.51
C GLU A 30 -2.00 -27.14 0.85
N GLN A 31 -1.66 -27.87 1.89
CA GLN A 31 -1.61 -27.31 3.24
C GLN A 31 -0.50 -26.25 3.24
N LYS A 32 -0.86 -24.98 3.43
CA LYS A 32 0.14 -23.91 3.51
C LYS A 32 1.17 -24.25 4.59
N PRO A 33 2.46 -24.05 4.35
CA PRO A 33 3.48 -24.25 5.37
C PRO A 33 3.20 -23.35 6.57
N ASP A 34 3.54 -23.80 7.77
CA ASP A 34 3.36 -23.00 9.00
C ASP A 34 4.11 -21.67 8.91
N ASN A 35 5.28 -21.68 8.28
CA ASN A 35 6.13 -20.52 8.09
C ASN A 35 6.31 -20.27 6.59
N GLU A 36 5.98 -19.07 6.15
CA GLU A 36 6.10 -18.64 4.75
C GLU A 36 6.99 -17.40 4.67
N VAL A 37 7.98 -17.44 3.78
CA VAL A 37 8.83 -16.28 3.43
C VAL A 37 8.65 -16.00 1.95
N SER A 38 8.44 -14.76 1.60
CA SER A 38 8.35 -14.32 0.21
C SER A 38 9.17 -13.06 -0.03
N PHE A 39 9.59 -12.87 -1.27
CA PHE A 39 10.29 -11.67 -1.73
C PHE A 39 9.50 -11.06 -2.88
N ASN A 40 9.56 -9.75 -3.01
CA ASN A 40 8.93 -9.07 -4.12
C ASN A 40 9.86 -8.03 -4.73
N ALA A 41 9.66 -7.76 -6.02
CA ALA A 41 10.32 -6.67 -6.73
C ALA A 41 9.34 -6.03 -7.71
N ALA A 42 9.45 -4.71 -7.91
CA ALA A 42 8.64 -3.99 -8.88
C ALA A 42 9.37 -2.79 -9.49
N LEU A 43 8.89 -2.43 -10.67
CA LEU A 43 9.17 -1.17 -11.34
C LEU A 43 7.85 -0.46 -11.61
N THR A 44 7.73 0.78 -11.19
CA THR A 44 6.56 1.63 -11.48
C THR A 44 6.98 2.89 -12.22
N SER A 45 6.12 3.40 -13.12
CA SER A 45 6.38 4.63 -13.87
C SER A 45 6.36 5.89 -12.98
N ASP A 46 5.70 5.84 -11.83
CA ASP A 46 5.66 6.87 -10.80
C ASP A 46 5.19 6.22 -9.48
N TYR A 47 5.93 6.39 -8.41
CA TYR A 47 5.53 5.88 -7.11
C TYR A 47 4.54 6.83 -6.44
N ARG A 48 3.30 6.37 -6.24
CA ARG A 48 2.24 7.10 -5.55
C ARG A 48 1.93 6.48 -4.20
N TYR A 49 2.07 7.31 -3.16
CA TYR A 49 1.62 7.00 -1.82
C TYR A 49 0.45 7.91 -1.44
N ARG A 50 -0.71 7.36 -1.09
CA ARG A 50 -1.95 8.13 -0.81
C ARG A 50 -2.20 9.20 -1.89
N GLY A 51 -2.07 8.85 -3.17
CA GLY A 51 -2.29 9.72 -4.31
C GLY A 51 -1.16 10.69 -4.68
N LEU A 52 -0.15 10.89 -3.81
CA LEU A 52 0.96 11.82 -4.01
C LEU A 52 2.20 11.12 -4.56
N SER A 53 2.83 11.70 -5.59
CA SER A 53 4.08 11.19 -6.13
C SER A 53 5.22 11.32 -5.12
N GLN A 54 5.88 10.22 -4.84
CA GLN A 54 7.05 10.14 -3.98
C GLN A 54 8.35 10.22 -4.79
N SER A 55 8.27 9.89 -6.08
CA SER A 55 9.40 9.83 -7.01
C SER A 55 9.48 11.02 -7.95
N ARG A 56 8.72 12.10 -7.70
CA ARG A 56 8.67 13.32 -8.52
C ARG A 56 8.21 13.03 -9.95
N LEU A 57 7.18 12.19 -10.11
CA LEU A 57 6.59 11.74 -11.39
C LEU A 57 7.55 10.93 -12.27
N ASP A 58 8.63 10.43 -11.71
CA ASP A 58 9.63 9.59 -12.39
C ASP A 58 9.53 8.13 -11.97
N PRO A 59 10.10 7.20 -12.73
CA PRO A 59 10.11 5.79 -12.37
C PRO A 59 10.77 5.51 -11.02
N ALA A 60 10.22 4.50 -10.31
CA ALA A 60 10.75 4.02 -9.04
C ALA A 60 10.96 2.52 -9.06
N LEU A 61 12.09 2.08 -8.48
CA LEU A 61 12.40 0.68 -8.21
C LEU A 61 11.99 0.37 -6.77
N GLN A 62 11.32 -0.78 -6.59
CA GLN A 62 10.73 -1.19 -5.33
C GLN A 62 11.01 -2.67 -5.06
N GLY A 63 11.06 -3.05 -3.79
CA GLY A 63 11.22 -4.44 -3.40
C GLY A 63 11.02 -4.65 -1.92
N GLY A 64 10.77 -5.91 -1.52
CA GLY A 64 10.48 -6.22 -0.13
C GLY A 64 10.63 -7.71 0.18
N ALA A 65 10.48 -8.00 1.47
CA ALA A 65 10.45 -9.35 2.00
C ALA A 65 9.40 -9.45 3.10
N ASP A 66 8.65 -10.54 3.10
CA ASP A 66 7.59 -10.82 4.05
C ASP A 66 7.80 -12.18 4.72
N TYR A 67 7.48 -12.25 6.01
CA TYR A 67 7.35 -13.48 6.77
C TYR A 67 5.94 -13.58 7.32
N VAL A 68 5.35 -14.76 7.23
CA VAL A 68 4.02 -15.07 7.77
C VAL A 68 4.07 -16.38 8.56
N HIS A 69 3.56 -16.35 9.78
CA HIS A 69 3.26 -17.55 10.55
C HIS A 69 1.79 -17.89 10.37
N ASN A 70 1.50 -18.77 9.40
CA ASN A 70 0.13 -19.10 8.96
C ASN A 70 -0.80 -19.58 10.08
N PRO A 71 -0.37 -20.43 11.07
CA PRO A 71 -1.25 -20.88 12.12
C PRO A 71 -1.80 -19.79 13.04
N THR A 72 -1.04 -18.72 13.25
CA THR A 72 -1.44 -17.62 14.16
C THR A 72 -1.89 -16.36 13.43
N GLY A 73 -1.55 -16.24 12.15
CA GLY A 73 -1.78 -15.05 11.36
C GLY A 73 -0.84 -13.87 11.66
N PHE A 74 0.20 -14.07 12.52
CA PHE A 74 1.25 -13.06 12.71
C PHE A 74 2.12 -12.94 11.46
N TYR A 75 2.52 -11.72 11.16
CA TYR A 75 3.43 -11.41 10.07
C TYR A 75 4.38 -10.28 10.43
N ALA A 76 5.51 -10.24 9.76
CA ALA A 76 6.45 -9.13 9.75
C ALA A 76 7.04 -8.99 8.34
N GLY A 77 7.39 -7.78 7.96
CA GLY A 77 7.97 -7.54 6.64
C GLY A 77 8.74 -6.25 6.57
N THR A 78 9.38 -6.09 5.43
CA THR A 78 10.11 -4.88 5.08
C THR A 78 9.92 -4.59 3.60
N TRP A 79 9.90 -3.31 3.25
CA TRP A 79 9.77 -2.86 1.88
C TRP A 79 10.61 -1.60 1.66
N LEU A 80 11.13 -1.46 0.45
CA LEU A 80 12.00 -0.35 0.06
C LEU A 80 11.52 0.22 -1.28
N SER A 81 11.67 1.53 -1.43
CA SER A 81 11.46 2.24 -2.70
C SER A 81 12.47 3.36 -2.88
N THR A 82 12.85 3.59 -4.13
CA THR A 82 13.50 4.84 -4.49
C THR A 82 12.51 6.00 -4.45
N ILE A 83 12.91 7.13 -3.85
CA ILE A 83 12.09 8.34 -3.70
C ILE A 83 12.90 9.61 -4.03
N LYS A 84 12.21 10.75 -4.15
CA LYS A 84 12.84 12.06 -4.37
C LYS A 84 12.32 13.16 -3.44
N TRP A 85 11.14 12.99 -2.86
CA TRP A 85 10.45 14.05 -2.11
C TRP A 85 11.24 14.57 -0.90
N THR A 86 12.03 13.74 -0.23
CA THR A 86 12.89 14.18 0.88
C THR A 86 13.93 15.20 0.43
N LYS A 87 14.52 14.99 -0.77
CA LYS A 87 15.43 15.96 -1.40
C LYS A 87 14.71 17.22 -1.86
N ASP A 88 13.45 17.10 -2.29
CA ASP A 88 12.62 18.23 -2.70
C ASP A 88 12.34 19.19 -1.54
N LEU A 89 12.30 18.67 -0.32
CA LEU A 89 12.15 19.45 0.92
C LEU A 89 13.48 19.90 1.54
N GLY A 90 14.60 19.74 0.83
CA GLY A 90 15.93 20.16 1.30
C GLY A 90 16.67 19.13 2.15
N GLY A 91 16.17 17.89 2.21
CA GLY A 91 16.86 16.76 2.82
C GLY A 91 17.83 16.07 1.86
N ASP A 92 18.36 14.90 2.25
CA ASP A 92 19.36 14.17 1.46
C ASP A 92 18.99 12.72 1.15
N GLY A 93 18.00 12.14 1.82
CA GLY A 93 17.55 10.77 1.60
C GLY A 93 16.96 10.56 0.19
N ASN A 94 17.11 9.37 -0.37
CA ASN A 94 16.53 8.96 -1.65
C ASN A 94 15.91 7.55 -1.60
N ILE A 95 15.80 7.00 -0.39
CA ILE A 95 15.21 5.69 -0.10
C ILE A 95 14.13 5.87 0.97
N GLU A 96 12.99 5.25 0.74
CA GLU A 96 12.01 4.90 1.75
C GLU A 96 12.24 3.45 2.17
N TRP A 97 12.30 3.21 3.46
CA TRP A 97 12.42 1.88 4.04
C TRP A 97 11.32 1.67 5.07
N ASP A 98 10.37 0.83 4.72
CA ASP A 98 9.25 0.46 5.57
C ASP A 98 9.55 -0.81 6.35
N ILE A 99 9.23 -0.80 7.65
CA ILE A 99 9.32 -1.96 8.54
C ILE A 99 7.94 -2.11 9.18
N TYR A 100 7.32 -3.26 9.01
CA TYR A 100 5.97 -3.49 9.49
C TYR A 100 5.77 -4.86 10.10
N GLY A 101 4.72 -4.97 10.89
CA GLY A 101 4.28 -6.24 11.44
C GLY A 101 2.89 -6.13 12.05
N GLY A 102 2.24 -7.28 12.16
CA GLY A 102 0.86 -7.30 12.61
C GLY A 102 0.30 -8.70 12.77
N LYS A 103 -1.01 -8.73 12.90
CA LYS A 103 -1.79 -9.96 12.93
C LYS A 103 -3.02 -9.81 12.06
N ARG A 104 -3.26 -10.79 11.20
CA ARG A 104 -4.44 -10.89 10.35
C ARG A 104 -5.15 -12.20 10.54
N GLY A 105 -6.44 -12.22 10.20
CA GLY A 105 -7.25 -13.42 10.33
C GLY A 105 -8.69 -13.18 9.89
N ASN A 106 -9.55 -14.12 10.27
CA ASN A 106 -10.99 -14.08 9.95
C ASN A 106 -11.80 -13.81 11.24
N LEU A 107 -12.84 -13.00 11.10
CA LEU A 107 -13.91 -12.80 12.08
C LEU A 107 -15.19 -13.47 11.53
N GLY A 108 -15.29 -14.80 11.70
CA GLY A 108 -16.36 -15.59 11.10
C GLY A 108 -16.08 -15.98 9.65
N ALA A 109 -17.14 -16.16 8.83
CA ALA A 109 -17.04 -16.75 7.50
C ALA A 109 -16.59 -15.75 6.41
N ASP A 110 -16.99 -14.49 6.52
CA ASP A 110 -16.90 -13.53 5.40
C ASP A 110 -16.10 -12.26 5.72
N VAL A 111 -15.82 -12.02 7.01
CA VAL A 111 -15.11 -10.82 7.47
C VAL A 111 -13.67 -11.17 7.79
N THR A 112 -12.73 -10.41 7.23
CA THR A 112 -11.30 -10.48 7.56
C THR A 112 -10.90 -9.28 8.39
N TYR A 113 -9.83 -9.43 9.19
CA TYR A 113 -9.20 -8.31 9.88
C TYR A 113 -7.70 -8.32 9.67
N ASP A 114 -7.10 -7.13 9.77
CA ASP A 114 -5.66 -6.92 9.82
C ASP A 114 -5.36 -5.75 10.76
N VAL A 115 -4.52 -5.97 11.76
CA VAL A 115 -4.09 -4.94 12.71
C VAL A 115 -2.58 -4.99 12.84
N GLY A 116 -1.94 -3.83 12.81
CA GLY A 116 -0.48 -3.80 12.85
C GLY A 116 0.11 -2.41 13.04
N GLY A 117 1.43 -2.37 12.96
CA GLY A 117 2.22 -1.16 12.98
C GLY A 117 3.13 -1.09 11.76
N LEU A 118 3.38 0.13 11.32
CA LEU A 118 4.24 0.43 10.18
C LEU A 118 5.13 1.61 10.53
N TYR A 119 6.44 1.40 10.39
CA TYR A 119 7.46 2.43 10.54
C TYR A 119 8.04 2.78 9.17
N TYR A 120 7.76 4.01 8.73
CA TYR A 120 8.38 4.62 7.56
C TYR A 120 9.70 5.21 7.97
N PHE A 121 10.77 4.64 7.51
CA PHE A 121 12.13 5.08 7.77
C PHE A 121 12.74 5.68 6.51
N TYR A 122 13.23 6.90 6.64
CA TYR A 122 13.89 7.63 5.55
C TYR A 122 15.38 7.83 5.91
N PRO A 123 16.27 6.90 5.54
CA PRO A 123 17.68 7.00 5.87
C PRO A 123 18.28 8.32 5.39
N GLN A 124 19.01 8.98 6.28
CA GLN A 124 19.72 10.24 5.98
C GLN A 124 18.82 11.35 5.44
N ASN A 125 17.52 11.38 5.79
CA ASN A 125 16.60 12.37 5.24
C ASN A 125 17.00 13.83 5.57
N GLY A 126 17.69 14.10 6.68
CA GLY A 126 18.21 15.43 7.05
C GLY A 126 17.12 16.48 7.36
N LEU A 127 15.84 16.11 7.34
CA LEU A 127 14.75 17.02 7.57
C LEU A 127 14.52 17.32 9.05
N HIS A 128 14.09 18.54 9.35
CA HIS A 128 13.73 18.99 10.69
C HIS A 128 12.37 19.70 10.68
N PRO A 129 11.29 19.10 11.26
CA PRO A 129 11.25 17.79 11.95
C PRO A 129 11.62 16.62 11.04
N ASN A 130 12.11 15.52 11.68
CA ASN A 130 12.48 14.30 10.97
C ASN A 130 11.27 13.67 10.26
N ALA A 131 11.48 13.18 9.03
CA ALA A 131 10.42 12.59 8.21
C ALA A 131 9.95 11.21 8.67
N ASN A 132 10.74 10.50 9.49
CA ASN A 132 10.36 9.16 9.95
C ASN A 132 9.01 9.17 10.66
N THR A 133 8.15 8.22 10.29
CA THR A 133 6.78 8.19 10.76
C THR A 133 6.44 6.80 11.26
N PHE A 134 5.76 6.72 12.41
CA PHE A 134 5.21 5.46 12.92
C PHE A 134 3.69 5.54 12.97
N GLU A 135 3.04 4.59 12.30
CA GLU A 135 1.59 4.44 12.27
C GLU A 135 1.15 3.10 12.87
N LEU A 136 0.03 3.11 13.59
CA LEU A 136 -0.77 1.93 13.86
C LEU A 136 -1.94 1.90 12.88
N TYR A 137 -2.34 0.71 12.46
CA TYR A 137 -3.47 0.55 11.56
C TYR A 137 -4.38 -0.60 11.95
N GLY A 138 -5.63 -0.47 11.50
CA GLY A 138 -6.62 -1.54 11.54
C GLY A 138 -7.43 -1.55 10.25
N GLN A 139 -7.68 -2.76 9.73
CA GLN A 139 -8.45 -2.98 8.52
C GLN A 139 -9.51 -4.05 8.76
N LEU A 140 -10.66 -3.86 8.16
CA LEU A 140 -11.70 -4.87 8.00
C LEU A 140 -11.97 -5.09 6.52
N GLY A 141 -12.11 -6.36 6.12
CA GLY A 141 -12.45 -6.76 4.77
C GLY A 141 -13.75 -7.55 4.73
N TYR A 142 -14.54 -7.36 3.67
CA TYR A 142 -15.73 -8.15 3.37
C TYR A 142 -15.81 -8.43 1.86
N GLY A 143 -15.71 -9.69 1.48
CA GLY A 143 -15.59 -10.06 0.07
C GLY A 143 -14.43 -9.33 -0.62
N PRO A 144 -14.66 -8.63 -1.74
CA PRO A 144 -13.62 -7.89 -2.44
C PRO A 144 -13.32 -6.50 -1.83
N ALA A 145 -14.15 -6.02 -0.90
CA ALA A 145 -14.07 -4.67 -0.34
C ALA A 145 -13.34 -4.63 1.01
N TYR A 146 -12.77 -3.49 1.34
CA TYR A 146 -12.14 -3.24 2.64
C TYR A 146 -12.31 -1.78 3.08
N ILE A 147 -12.15 -1.57 4.39
CA ILE A 147 -11.92 -0.27 5.01
C ILE A 147 -10.71 -0.39 5.94
N LYS A 148 -9.79 0.58 5.86
CA LYS A 148 -8.59 0.68 6.70
C LYS A 148 -8.50 2.05 7.32
N TYR A 149 -8.05 2.11 8.57
CA TYR A 149 -7.67 3.35 9.24
C TYR A 149 -6.23 3.23 9.72
N SER A 150 -5.42 4.26 9.41
CA SER A 150 -4.05 4.42 9.90
C SER A 150 -3.97 5.66 10.78
N HIS A 151 -3.27 5.56 11.90
CA HIS A 151 -3.10 6.62 12.89
C HIS A 151 -1.62 6.86 13.18
N SER A 152 -1.14 8.07 12.94
CA SER A 152 0.26 8.43 13.19
C SER A 152 0.52 8.71 14.67
N LEU A 153 1.45 7.97 15.26
CA LEU A 153 1.91 8.16 16.65
C LEU A 153 3.09 9.13 16.75
N THR A 154 3.62 9.56 15.61
CA THR A 154 4.67 10.59 15.48
C THR A 154 4.17 11.75 14.64
N ASN A 155 5.00 12.74 14.37
CA ASN A 155 4.71 13.72 13.34
C ASN A 155 4.65 13.01 11.97
N LEU A 156 3.67 13.41 11.15
CA LEU A 156 3.43 12.80 9.83
C LEU A 156 4.43 13.34 8.82
N PHE A 157 5.37 12.51 8.35
CA PHE A 157 6.33 12.78 7.28
C PHE A 157 7.06 14.14 7.42
N GLY A 158 7.52 14.45 8.65
CA GLY A 158 8.24 15.69 8.92
C GLY A 158 7.36 16.93 9.04
N THR A 159 6.04 16.84 8.94
CA THR A 159 5.14 17.97 9.17
C THR A 159 5.09 18.29 10.67
N ALA A 160 5.49 19.48 11.06
CA ALA A 160 5.50 19.89 12.47
C ALA A 160 4.10 19.86 13.08
N ASP A 161 4.01 19.48 14.37
CA ASP A 161 2.77 19.44 15.15
C ASP A 161 1.63 18.59 14.53
N SER A 162 1.99 17.59 13.73
CA SER A 162 1.02 16.73 13.03
C SER A 162 0.82 15.35 13.67
N LYS A 163 1.38 15.10 14.86
CA LYS A 163 1.15 13.86 15.61
C LYS A 163 -0.35 13.62 15.83
N GLY A 164 -0.80 12.41 15.58
CA GLY A 164 -2.21 12.04 15.65
C GLY A 164 -2.98 12.28 14.34
N SER A 165 -2.28 12.54 13.24
CA SER A 165 -2.86 12.52 11.89
C SER A 165 -3.44 11.15 11.56
N GLY A 166 -4.48 11.12 10.73
CA GLY A 166 -5.19 9.91 10.37
C GLY A 166 -5.40 9.76 8.87
N TYR A 167 -5.45 8.52 8.40
CA TYR A 167 -5.81 8.21 7.02
C TYR A 167 -6.88 7.12 6.99
N VAL A 168 -8.00 7.44 6.36
CA VAL A 168 -9.06 6.47 6.04
C VAL A 168 -8.89 6.03 4.61
N ASP A 169 -8.94 4.72 4.38
CA ASP A 169 -8.81 4.08 3.08
C ASP A 169 -9.98 3.11 2.88
N ILE A 170 -10.72 3.28 1.81
CA ILE A 170 -11.79 2.39 1.38
C ILE A 170 -11.47 1.90 -0.02
N GLY A 171 -11.54 0.60 -0.25
CA GLY A 171 -11.24 0.06 -1.55
C GLY A 171 -11.92 -1.27 -1.85
N ALA A 172 -11.74 -1.71 -3.10
CA ALA A 172 -12.20 -3.02 -3.55
C ALA A 172 -11.27 -3.57 -4.63
N ASN A 173 -11.11 -4.91 -4.63
CA ASN A 173 -10.39 -5.67 -5.63
C ASN A 173 -11.31 -6.72 -6.18
N VAL A 174 -11.86 -6.44 -7.35
CA VAL A 174 -12.89 -7.25 -7.97
C VAL A 174 -12.26 -8.12 -9.06
N ASP A 175 -12.27 -9.44 -8.87
CA ASP A 175 -11.94 -10.37 -9.96
C ASP A 175 -13.00 -10.24 -11.06
N VAL A 176 -12.57 -9.77 -12.23
CA VAL A 176 -13.44 -9.60 -13.41
C VAL A 176 -13.25 -10.71 -14.43
N GLY A 177 -12.53 -11.77 -14.05
CA GLY A 177 -12.27 -12.94 -14.86
C GLY A 177 -11.05 -12.80 -15.77
N GLY A 178 -10.64 -13.95 -16.35
CA GLY A 178 -9.50 -13.99 -17.26
C GLY A 178 -8.17 -13.57 -16.63
N GLY A 179 -8.02 -13.61 -15.30
CA GLY A 179 -6.84 -13.16 -14.56
C GLY A 179 -6.72 -11.65 -14.48
N PHE A 180 -7.81 -10.92 -14.73
CA PHE A 180 -7.88 -9.47 -14.51
C PHE A 180 -8.55 -9.13 -13.19
N VAL A 181 -8.01 -8.17 -12.46
CA VAL A 181 -8.57 -7.61 -11.23
C VAL A 181 -8.77 -6.12 -11.39
N LEU A 182 -10.01 -5.67 -11.18
CA LEU A 182 -10.34 -4.25 -11.08
C LEU A 182 -10.00 -3.76 -9.67
N ASN A 183 -9.16 -2.72 -9.58
CA ASN A 183 -8.71 -2.11 -8.34
C ASN A 183 -9.36 -0.74 -8.16
N LEU A 184 -10.11 -0.56 -7.09
CA LEU A 184 -10.79 0.69 -6.73
C LEU A 184 -10.31 1.16 -5.37
N HIS A 185 -10.10 2.47 -5.22
CA HIS A 185 -9.66 3.06 -3.96
C HIS A 185 -10.13 4.50 -3.85
N ALA A 186 -10.51 4.90 -2.64
CA ALA A 186 -10.73 6.27 -2.22
C ALA A 186 -10.19 6.44 -0.79
N GLY A 187 -9.41 7.48 -0.55
CA GLY A 187 -8.81 7.76 0.74
C GLY A 187 -8.94 9.21 1.17
N HIS A 188 -8.79 9.45 2.47
CA HIS A 188 -8.72 10.79 3.04
C HIS A 188 -7.62 10.87 4.09
N GLN A 189 -6.65 11.76 3.85
CA GLN A 189 -5.58 12.11 4.79
C GLN A 189 -6.00 13.35 5.56
N GLU A 190 -6.20 13.20 6.87
CA GLU A 190 -6.23 14.30 7.80
C GLU A 190 -4.81 14.59 8.30
N VAL A 191 -4.30 15.80 8.10
CA VAL A 191 -3.04 16.26 8.69
C VAL A 191 -3.38 17.16 9.88
N ARG A 192 -3.28 16.59 11.08
CA ARG A 192 -3.68 17.25 12.32
C ARG A 192 -2.95 18.58 12.49
N HIS A 193 -3.67 19.63 12.95
CA HIS A 193 -3.24 21.02 13.11
C HIS A 193 -2.69 21.67 11.81
N ASN A 194 -2.67 20.95 10.70
CA ASN A 194 -2.16 21.39 9.41
C ASN A 194 -3.19 21.13 8.31
N GLY A 195 -4.45 21.52 8.50
CA GLY A 195 -5.57 21.19 7.61
C GLY A 195 -5.39 21.59 6.16
N ALA A 196 -4.55 22.60 5.86
CA ALA A 196 -4.21 22.96 4.48
C ALA A 196 -3.48 21.84 3.70
N PHE A 197 -2.88 20.89 4.41
CA PHE A 197 -2.22 19.70 3.85
C PHE A 197 -3.12 18.46 3.87
N SER A 198 -4.35 18.57 4.40
CA SER A 198 -5.32 17.47 4.32
C SER A 198 -5.91 17.37 2.92
N TYR A 199 -6.15 16.14 2.46
CA TYR A 199 -6.65 15.90 1.10
C TYR A 199 -7.32 14.53 0.97
N SER A 200 -8.00 14.32 -0.15
CA SER A 200 -8.52 13.01 -0.54
C SER A 200 -7.84 12.54 -1.82
N ASP A 201 -7.72 11.23 -1.96
CA ASP A 201 -7.15 10.62 -3.15
C ASP A 201 -8.01 9.46 -3.66
N TYR A 202 -7.84 9.16 -4.94
CA TYR A 202 -8.65 8.21 -5.68
C TYR A 202 -7.77 7.41 -6.64
N LYS A 203 -8.10 6.12 -6.79
CA LYS A 203 -7.49 5.25 -7.78
C LYS A 203 -8.53 4.35 -8.43
N ILE A 204 -8.43 4.22 -9.75
CA ILE A 204 -9.04 3.16 -10.52
C ILE A 204 -7.96 2.49 -11.36
N GLY A 205 -7.88 1.18 -11.34
CA GLY A 205 -6.86 0.45 -12.08
C GLY A 205 -7.28 -0.97 -12.40
N VAL A 206 -6.49 -1.60 -13.25
CA VAL A 206 -6.62 -3.00 -13.61
C VAL A 206 -5.25 -3.65 -13.46
N THR A 207 -5.23 -4.79 -12.78
CA THR A 207 -4.04 -5.66 -12.67
C THR A 207 -4.28 -6.94 -13.45
N LYS A 208 -3.27 -7.38 -14.21
CA LYS A 208 -3.25 -8.65 -14.92
C LYS A 208 -2.10 -9.50 -14.42
N ASP A 209 -2.41 -10.69 -13.93
CA ASP A 209 -1.41 -11.70 -13.67
C ASP A 209 -1.07 -12.46 -14.97
N LEU A 210 0.20 -12.46 -15.33
CA LEU A 210 0.75 -13.14 -16.50
C LEU A 210 1.45 -14.47 -16.12
N GLY A 211 1.41 -14.87 -14.84
CA GLY A 211 2.10 -16.03 -14.29
C GLY A 211 3.60 -15.80 -14.01
N VAL A 212 4.30 -15.11 -14.90
CA VAL A 212 5.74 -14.77 -14.73
C VAL A 212 5.92 -13.44 -13.98
N CYS A 213 4.96 -12.53 -14.10
CA CYS A 213 4.88 -11.25 -13.42
C CYS A 213 3.44 -10.74 -13.45
N SER A 214 3.14 -9.73 -12.64
CA SER A 214 1.89 -8.98 -12.70
C SER A 214 2.13 -7.62 -13.34
N VAL A 215 1.19 -7.18 -14.18
CA VAL A 215 1.20 -5.86 -14.82
C VAL A 215 -0.04 -5.10 -14.38
N ALA A 216 0.14 -3.88 -13.90
CA ALA A 216 -0.95 -3.01 -13.47
C ALA A 216 -0.95 -1.69 -14.23
N LEU A 217 -2.13 -1.27 -14.68
CA LEU A 217 -2.39 0.07 -15.21
C LEU A 217 -3.43 0.74 -14.31
N ALA A 218 -3.12 1.92 -13.79
CA ALA A 218 -4.02 2.65 -12.90
C ALA A 218 -4.03 4.14 -13.21
N TYR A 219 -5.18 4.78 -13.02
CA TYR A 219 -5.29 6.23 -12.92
C TYR A 219 -5.39 6.61 -11.45
N VAL A 220 -4.52 7.53 -11.01
CA VAL A 220 -4.42 8.00 -9.62
C VAL A 220 -4.46 9.51 -9.59
N LYS A 221 -5.19 10.07 -8.59
CA LYS A 221 -5.30 11.53 -8.39
C LYS A 221 -5.52 11.84 -6.92
N ALA A 222 -4.87 12.91 -6.41
CA ALA A 222 -5.23 13.57 -5.17
C ALA A 222 -5.86 14.95 -5.43
N ASN A 223 -6.80 15.37 -4.58
CA ASN A 223 -7.52 16.65 -4.73
C ASN A 223 -6.80 17.79 -4.02
N THR A 224 -5.48 17.86 -4.14
CA THR A 224 -4.65 18.87 -3.49
C THR A 224 -3.77 19.62 -4.50
N SER A 225 -3.45 20.86 -4.18
CA SER A 225 -2.46 21.69 -4.88
C SER A 225 -1.29 22.11 -3.97
N GLY A 226 -1.30 21.66 -2.69
CA GLY A 226 -0.29 22.06 -1.71
C GLY A 226 1.03 21.28 -1.79
N TYR A 227 1.07 20.18 -2.54
CA TYR A 227 2.25 19.33 -2.68
C TYR A 227 2.88 19.54 -4.05
N LEU A 228 3.94 20.33 -4.10
CA LEU A 228 4.62 20.73 -5.33
C LEU A 228 6.04 20.18 -5.39
N SER A 229 6.48 19.82 -6.60
CA SER A 229 7.89 19.56 -6.88
C SER A 229 8.70 20.86 -6.85
N PRO A 230 10.04 20.83 -6.84
CA PRO A 230 10.88 22.02 -6.96
C PRO A 230 10.64 22.82 -8.27
N SER A 231 10.14 22.17 -9.33
CA SER A 231 9.74 22.83 -10.59
C SER A 231 8.31 23.40 -10.56
N GLY A 232 7.59 23.28 -9.43
CA GLY A 232 6.21 23.77 -9.30
C GLY A 232 5.14 22.82 -9.84
N GLU A 233 5.49 21.57 -10.20
CA GLU A 233 4.50 20.60 -10.63
C GLU A 233 3.72 20.03 -9.44
N ASN A 234 2.39 19.94 -9.58
CA ASN A 234 1.53 19.33 -8.58
C ASN A 234 1.74 17.81 -8.52
N LEU A 235 2.28 17.33 -7.40
CA LEU A 235 2.57 15.92 -7.15
C LEU A 235 1.30 15.06 -6.95
N GLY A 236 0.15 15.70 -6.70
CA GLY A 236 -1.18 15.07 -6.60
C GLY A 236 -1.97 15.10 -7.92
N LYS A 237 -1.44 15.69 -9.01
CA LYS A 237 -2.13 15.73 -10.30
C LYS A 237 -2.49 14.33 -10.80
N GLY A 238 -3.63 14.21 -11.50
CA GLY A 238 -4.06 12.94 -12.08
C GLY A 238 -3.06 12.40 -13.09
N ALA A 239 -2.71 11.12 -12.98
CA ALA A 239 -1.77 10.45 -13.87
C ALA A 239 -2.15 8.98 -14.10
N ALA A 240 -1.85 8.48 -15.29
CA ALA A 240 -1.86 7.06 -15.59
C ALA A 240 -0.50 6.46 -15.19
N LEU A 241 -0.54 5.37 -14.45
CA LEU A 241 0.64 4.67 -13.90
C LEU A 241 0.71 3.26 -14.46
N LEU A 242 1.88 2.85 -14.88
CA LEU A 242 2.19 1.49 -15.28
C LEU A 242 3.15 0.89 -14.25
N SER A 243 2.83 -0.30 -13.75
CA SER A 243 3.69 -1.05 -12.84
C SER A 243 3.84 -2.49 -13.30
N VAL A 244 5.04 -3.03 -13.13
CA VAL A 244 5.36 -4.44 -13.31
C VAL A 244 5.94 -4.96 -12.02
N SER A 245 5.42 -6.09 -11.52
CA SER A 245 5.86 -6.67 -10.25
C SER A 245 5.96 -8.19 -10.34
N LYS A 246 6.79 -8.75 -9.46
CA LYS A 246 6.92 -10.20 -9.28
C LYS A 246 7.11 -10.53 -7.81
N THR A 247 6.45 -11.59 -7.36
CA THR A 247 6.69 -12.23 -6.05
C THR A 247 7.40 -13.58 -6.29
N PHE A 248 8.34 -13.90 -5.39
CA PHE A 248 9.19 -15.09 -5.43
C PHE A 248 8.97 -15.94 -4.20
#